data_3119d1e74ce544f7df837a77e53e2b69
#
_entry.id   3119d1e74ce544f7df837a77e53e2b69
#
_cell.length_a   1.000
_cell.length_b   1.000
_cell.length_c   1.000
_cell.angle_alpha   90.00
_cell.angle_beta   90.00
_cell.angle_gamma   90.00
#
_symmetry.space_group_name_H-M   'P 1'
#
loop_
_entity.id
_entity.type
_entity.pdbx_description
1 polymer ?
#
loop_
_entity_poly.entity_id
_entity_poly.type
_entity_poly.pdbx_seq_one_letter_code
_entity_poly.pdbx_strand_id
1 'polypeptide(L)'
;LVNVTINLANGTHVKGGAQAIFIFQDKNGTEYKYAVGELAISESMAYLIENHIYTDVLAKGGDCPYMVVQKVTEYKLGRMLDDLSLIAICDICLMYSLPGNALYYLLEELQTISCQITPALIYLIGLGPTIGNRFGRNMPWICEYMKTNSLAKKQMCDYFTHPYWEQIETIIGRTFDDVLAYRTKRPTLFLDIACGGRLFRNEAFKTTIGTLGCLSVKTSADLVYN
;
A
#
# COMPACT_ATOMS: atom_id res chain seq x y z
N LEU A 1 -0.09 -7.22 -21.80
CA LEU A 1 -0.81 -8.03 -20.81
C LEU A 1 -1.95 -8.71 -21.53
N VAL A 2 -2.06 -10.02 -21.46
CA VAL A 2 -3.04 -10.73 -22.30
C VAL A 2 -4.07 -11.48 -21.49
N ASN A 3 -3.77 -11.93 -20.29
CA ASN A 3 -4.75 -12.57 -19.41
C ASN A 3 -4.33 -12.49 -17.94
N VAL A 4 -5.26 -12.16 -17.06
CA VAL A 4 -5.11 -12.31 -15.62
C VAL A 4 -6.16 -13.29 -15.14
N THR A 5 -5.76 -14.48 -14.80
CA THR A 5 -6.63 -15.42 -14.10
C THR A 5 -6.31 -15.33 -12.63
N ILE A 6 -7.28 -14.98 -11.81
CA ILE A 6 -7.09 -14.85 -10.37
C ILE A 6 -7.49 -16.18 -9.74
N ASN A 7 -6.52 -16.90 -9.27
CA ASN A 7 -6.77 -18.04 -8.38
C ASN A 7 -6.79 -17.52 -6.94
N LEU A 8 -7.98 -17.23 -6.44
CA LEU A 8 -8.18 -17.10 -5.02
C LEU A 8 -7.93 -18.49 -4.42
N ALA A 9 -6.87 -18.63 -3.64
CA ALA A 9 -6.65 -19.82 -2.86
C ALA A 9 -7.80 -19.94 -1.86
N ASN A 10 -8.82 -20.69 -2.24
CA ASN A 10 -9.95 -20.99 -1.38
C ASN A 10 -9.44 -21.83 -0.19
N GLY A 11 -9.37 -21.19 0.98
CA GLY A 11 -9.56 -21.86 2.27
C GLY A 11 -8.50 -22.85 2.77
N THR A 12 -7.42 -23.10 2.07
CA THR A 12 -6.33 -23.91 2.60
C THR A 12 -5.28 -23.00 3.24
N HIS A 13 -5.05 -23.22 4.53
CA HIS A 13 -4.00 -22.58 5.30
C HIS A 13 -2.62 -22.88 4.67
N VAL A 14 -2.21 -22.08 3.71
CA VAL A 14 -0.83 -22.02 3.28
C VAL A 14 -0.08 -21.19 4.32
N LYS A 15 0.96 -21.76 4.95
CA LYS A 15 1.93 -20.99 5.75
C LYS A 15 2.43 -19.84 4.88
N GLY A 16 1.98 -18.59 5.16
CA GLY A 16 2.35 -17.44 4.36
C GLY A 16 1.19 -16.52 3.95
N GLY A 17 -0.04 -16.81 4.36
CA GLY A 17 -1.22 -15.99 4.05
C GLY A 17 -1.76 -16.22 2.63
N ALA A 18 -3.06 -16.10 2.44
CA ALA A 18 -3.68 -16.16 1.12
C ALA A 18 -3.24 -14.92 0.30
N GLN A 19 -2.41 -15.14 -0.70
CA GLN A 19 -1.97 -14.09 -1.64
C GLN A 19 -2.82 -14.16 -2.91
N ALA A 20 -3.23 -13.01 -3.43
CA ALA A 20 -3.83 -12.96 -4.75
C ALA A 20 -2.74 -13.26 -5.79
N ILE A 21 -2.91 -14.34 -6.54
CA ILE A 21 -1.98 -14.73 -7.61
C ILE A 21 -2.56 -14.25 -8.92
N PHE A 22 -1.82 -13.37 -9.59
CA PHE A 22 -2.15 -12.88 -10.91
C PHE A 22 -1.31 -13.63 -11.95
N ILE A 23 -1.95 -14.06 -13.01
CA ILE A 23 -1.28 -14.74 -14.13
C ILE A 23 -1.09 -13.74 -15.25
N PHE A 24 0.16 -13.43 -15.54
CA PHE A 24 0.54 -12.57 -16.65
C PHE A 24 1.01 -13.43 -17.81
N GLN A 25 0.68 -13.04 -19.03
CA GLN A 25 1.17 -13.70 -20.23
C GLN A 25 2.03 -12.72 -21.05
N ASP A 26 3.20 -13.15 -21.47
CA ASP A 26 4.07 -12.36 -22.33
C ASP A 26 3.60 -12.37 -23.79
N LYS A 27 4.34 -11.69 -24.67
CA LYS A 27 4.03 -11.63 -26.11
C LYS A 27 4.14 -12.98 -26.81
N ASN A 28 4.85 -13.93 -26.20
CA ASN A 28 5.08 -15.28 -26.74
C ASN A 28 4.05 -16.29 -26.21
N GLY A 29 3.12 -15.84 -25.38
CA GLY A 29 2.12 -16.71 -24.77
C GLY A 29 2.60 -17.42 -23.49
N THR A 30 3.80 -17.12 -22.99
CA THR A 30 4.32 -17.72 -21.76
C THR A 30 3.62 -17.12 -20.54
N GLU A 31 3.08 -17.97 -19.68
CA GLU A 31 2.39 -17.55 -18.46
C GLU A 31 3.35 -17.42 -17.29
N TYR A 32 3.23 -16.32 -16.57
CA TYR A 32 3.96 -16.02 -15.34
C TYR A 32 2.97 -15.81 -14.20
N LYS A 33 3.12 -16.58 -13.13
CA LYS A 33 2.35 -16.41 -11.89
C LYS A 33 3.06 -15.40 -11.01
N TYR A 34 2.38 -14.34 -10.64
CA TYR A 34 2.92 -13.31 -9.76
C TYR A 34 2.01 -13.11 -8.55
N ALA A 35 2.56 -13.30 -7.36
CA ALA A 35 1.85 -13.03 -6.12
C ALA A 35 1.86 -11.53 -5.85
N VAL A 36 0.70 -10.89 -6.00
CA VAL A 36 0.54 -9.48 -5.65
C VAL A 36 0.22 -9.40 -4.16
N GLY A 37 1.16 -8.87 -3.42
CA GLY A 37 1.06 -8.67 -1.98
C GLY A 37 1.51 -7.29 -1.57
N GLU A 38 1.80 -7.10 -0.29
CA GLU A 38 2.24 -5.84 0.29
C GLU A 38 3.41 -5.21 -0.46
N LEU A 39 4.47 -6.00 -0.71
CA LEU A 39 5.68 -5.50 -1.39
C LEU A 39 5.37 -4.93 -2.78
N ALA A 40 4.64 -5.67 -3.61
CA ALA A 40 4.33 -5.21 -4.97
C ALA A 40 3.45 -3.96 -4.99
N ILE A 41 2.52 -3.85 -4.04
CA ILE A 41 1.61 -2.70 -3.94
C ILE A 41 2.35 -1.48 -3.38
N SER A 42 3.21 -1.65 -2.37
CA SER A 42 4.01 -0.56 -1.80
C SER A 42 5.04 -0.01 -2.81
N GLU A 43 5.71 -0.88 -3.56
CA GLU A 43 6.64 -0.48 -4.62
C GLU A 43 5.92 0.25 -5.76
N SER A 44 4.73 -0.25 -6.17
CA SER A 44 3.90 0.45 -7.15
C SER A 44 3.46 1.82 -6.65
N MET A 45 3.06 1.94 -5.38
CA MET A 45 2.66 3.22 -4.78
C MET A 45 3.82 4.20 -4.72
N ALA A 46 4.99 3.76 -4.26
CA ALA A 46 6.19 4.59 -4.20
C ALA A 46 6.56 5.13 -5.58
N TYR A 47 6.60 4.26 -6.59
CA TYR A 47 6.88 4.63 -7.97
C TYR A 47 5.88 5.66 -8.53
N LEU A 48 4.57 5.47 -8.27
CA LEU A 48 3.54 6.41 -8.71
C LEU A 48 3.68 7.78 -8.03
N ILE A 49 3.96 7.81 -6.72
CA ILE A 49 4.19 9.04 -5.98
C ILE A 49 5.43 9.77 -6.51
N GLU A 50 6.54 9.05 -6.70
CA GLU A 50 7.77 9.60 -7.24
C GLU A 50 7.58 10.17 -8.65
N ASN A 51 6.94 9.44 -9.54
CA ASN A 51 6.62 9.91 -10.89
C ASN A 51 5.71 11.14 -10.88
N HIS A 52 4.72 11.17 -10.00
CA HIS A 52 3.80 12.30 -9.89
C HIS A 52 4.51 13.57 -9.38
N ILE A 53 5.45 13.40 -8.43
CA ILE A 53 6.18 14.53 -7.82
C ILE A 53 7.38 14.98 -8.69
N TYR A 54 8.05 14.04 -9.39
CA TYR A 54 9.31 14.26 -10.10
C TYR A 54 9.20 13.84 -11.57
N THR A 55 8.25 14.40 -12.29
CA THR A 55 7.93 14.07 -13.70
C THR A 55 9.14 14.12 -14.66
N ASP A 56 10.17 14.90 -14.30
CA ASP A 56 11.29 15.20 -15.21
C ASP A 56 12.56 14.37 -14.94
N VAL A 57 12.58 13.55 -13.90
CA VAL A 57 13.86 13.02 -13.35
C VAL A 57 13.95 11.50 -13.40
N LEU A 58 12.84 10.79 -13.40
CA LEU A 58 12.88 9.33 -13.23
C LEU A 58 13.00 8.58 -14.56
N ALA A 59 13.99 7.71 -14.62
CA ALA A 59 14.07 6.69 -15.66
C ALA A 59 12.83 5.79 -15.53
N LYS A 60 12.24 5.40 -16.68
CA LYS A 60 11.14 4.44 -16.69
C LYS A 60 11.57 3.17 -15.96
N GLY A 61 10.99 2.91 -14.82
CA GLY A 61 11.15 1.65 -14.09
C GLY A 61 10.71 0.46 -14.95
N GLY A 62 11.19 -0.72 -14.62
CA GLY A 62 10.68 -1.96 -15.23
C GLY A 62 9.22 -2.20 -14.88
N ASP A 63 8.55 -3.06 -15.65
CA ASP A 63 7.13 -3.36 -15.47
C ASP A 63 6.81 -3.96 -14.09
N CYS A 64 7.71 -4.69 -13.50
CA CYS A 64 7.54 -5.38 -12.23
C CYS A 64 8.69 -5.02 -11.27
N PRO A 65 8.40 -4.69 -10.00
CA PRO A 65 7.08 -4.63 -9.34
C PRO A 65 6.33 -3.30 -9.57
N TYR A 66 6.98 -2.29 -10.15
CA TYR A 66 6.57 -0.89 -10.12
C TYR A 66 5.24 -0.59 -10.82
N MET A 67 4.94 -1.27 -11.92
CA MET A 67 3.72 -1.03 -12.71
C MET A 67 2.66 -2.12 -12.55
N VAL A 68 2.82 -3.02 -11.59
CA VAL A 68 1.92 -4.18 -11.42
C VAL A 68 0.49 -3.71 -11.12
N VAL A 69 0.31 -2.80 -10.17
CA VAL A 69 -1.03 -2.31 -9.81
C VAL A 69 -1.69 -1.59 -10.98
N GLN A 70 -0.95 -0.74 -11.70
CA GLN A 70 -1.47 -0.08 -12.89
C GLN A 70 -1.96 -1.09 -13.92
N LYS A 71 -1.12 -2.07 -14.30
CA LYS A 71 -1.45 -3.07 -15.32
C LYS A 71 -2.64 -3.96 -14.93
N VAL A 72 -2.71 -4.35 -13.66
CA VAL A 72 -3.83 -5.12 -13.12
C VAL A 72 -5.11 -4.30 -13.17
N THR A 73 -5.04 -3.02 -12.79
CA THR A 73 -6.18 -2.10 -12.80
C THR A 73 -6.68 -1.86 -14.22
N GLU A 74 -5.80 -1.53 -15.16
CA GLU A 74 -6.13 -1.35 -16.57
C GLU A 74 -6.82 -2.59 -17.15
N TYR A 75 -6.29 -3.76 -16.88
CA TYR A 75 -6.87 -5.02 -17.34
C TYR A 75 -8.28 -5.26 -16.76
N LYS A 76 -8.43 -5.11 -15.43
CA LYS A 76 -9.69 -5.40 -14.75
C LYS A 76 -10.80 -4.40 -15.11
N LEU A 77 -10.47 -3.12 -15.20
CA LEU A 77 -11.42 -2.06 -15.46
C LEU A 77 -11.63 -1.78 -16.95
N GLY A 78 -10.76 -2.30 -17.83
CA GLY A 78 -10.77 -2.02 -19.27
C GLY A 78 -10.48 -0.55 -19.61
N ARG A 79 -9.94 0.22 -18.66
CA ARG A 79 -9.60 1.65 -18.81
C ARG A 79 -8.41 2.03 -17.95
N MET A 80 -7.67 3.05 -18.40
CA MET A 80 -6.60 3.67 -17.62
C MET A 80 -7.18 4.60 -16.57
N LEU A 81 -6.57 4.60 -15.38
CA LEU A 81 -6.80 5.60 -14.34
C LEU A 81 -5.60 6.54 -14.26
N ASP A 82 -5.83 7.73 -13.70
CA ASP A 82 -4.76 8.66 -13.38
C ASP A 82 -3.92 8.18 -12.18
N ASP A 83 -2.72 8.74 -12.03
CA ASP A 83 -1.77 8.34 -10.98
C ASP A 83 -2.35 8.52 -9.58
N LEU A 84 -3.11 9.59 -9.33
CA LEU A 84 -3.71 9.84 -8.03
C LEU A 84 -4.76 8.79 -7.66
N SER A 85 -5.54 8.34 -8.65
CA SER A 85 -6.49 7.23 -8.48
C SER A 85 -5.77 5.91 -8.21
N LEU A 86 -4.65 5.64 -8.91
CA LEU A 86 -3.83 4.46 -8.65
C LEU A 86 -3.16 4.50 -7.27
N ILE A 87 -2.67 5.66 -6.84
CA ILE A 87 -2.13 5.86 -5.48
C ILE A 87 -3.21 5.58 -4.43
N ALA A 88 -4.43 6.08 -4.63
CA ALA A 88 -5.56 5.81 -3.73
C ALA A 88 -5.89 4.31 -3.65
N ILE A 89 -5.86 3.58 -4.76
CA ILE A 89 -6.03 2.12 -4.79
C ILE A 89 -4.94 1.44 -3.96
N CYS A 90 -3.68 1.77 -4.19
CA CYS A 90 -2.56 1.19 -3.44
C CYS A 90 -2.70 1.46 -1.94
N ASP A 91 -2.99 2.70 -1.59
CA ASP A 91 -3.10 3.15 -0.20
C ASP A 91 -4.21 2.41 0.56
N ILE A 92 -5.40 2.30 -0.04
CA ILE A 92 -6.50 1.50 0.53
C ILE A 92 -6.09 0.04 0.70
N CYS A 93 -5.47 -0.56 -0.30
CA CYS A 93 -5.08 -1.97 -0.23
C CYS A 93 -4.11 -2.24 0.92
N LEU A 94 -3.15 -1.35 1.14
CA LEU A 94 -2.15 -1.47 2.22
C LEU A 94 -2.74 -1.30 3.63
N MET A 95 -3.98 -0.84 3.76
CA MET A 95 -4.68 -0.80 5.05
C MET A 95 -5.29 -2.15 5.47
N TYR A 96 -5.31 -3.13 4.57
CA TYR A 96 -5.86 -4.46 4.83
C TYR A 96 -4.76 -5.49 5.08
N SER A 97 -5.06 -6.49 5.90
CA SER A 97 -4.13 -7.58 6.25
C SER A 97 -3.70 -8.46 5.07
N LEU A 98 -4.47 -8.42 3.98
CA LEU A 98 -4.20 -9.13 2.73
C LEU A 98 -4.33 -8.15 1.55
N PRO A 99 -3.31 -7.32 1.30
CA PRO A 99 -3.38 -6.22 0.34
C PRO A 99 -3.74 -6.67 -1.10
N GLY A 100 -3.22 -7.81 -1.55
CA GLY A 100 -3.55 -8.34 -2.87
C GLY A 100 -5.01 -8.76 -3.01
N ASN A 101 -5.61 -9.33 -1.95
CA ASN A 101 -7.03 -9.68 -1.96
C ASN A 101 -7.88 -8.40 -1.91
N ALA A 102 -7.45 -7.40 -1.12
CA ALA A 102 -8.10 -6.09 -1.08
C ALA A 102 -8.10 -5.43 -2.46
N LEU A 103 -6.97 -5.48 -3.17
CA LEU A 103 -6.87 -4.99 -4.55
C LEU A 103 -7.90 -5.67 -5.45
N TYR A 104 -7.97 -7.00 -5.40
CA TYR A 104 -8.92 -7.74 -6.20
C TYR A 104 -10.38 -7.32 -5.93
N TYR A 105 -10.79 -7.32 -4.66
CA TYR A 105 -12.15 -6.97 -4.28
C TYR A 105 -12.49 -5.50 -4.58
N LEU A 106 -11.55 -4.59 -4.36
CA LEU A 106 -11.72 -3.18 -4.69
C LEU A 106 -11.94 -3.00 -6.20
N LEU A 107 -11.15 -3.68 -7.04
CA LEU A 107 -11.31 -3.61 -8.49
C LEU A 107 -12.62 -4.22 -8.97
N GLU A 108 -13.12 -5.29 -8.34
CA GLU A 108 -14.45 -5.84 -8.64
C GLU A 108 -15.57 -4.82 -8.35
N GLU A 109 -15.51 -4.13 -7.22
CA GLU A 109 -16.49 -3.08 -6.90
C GLU A 109 -16.37 -1.90 -7.88
N LEU A 110 -15.15 -1.44 -8.16
CA LEU A 110 -14.91 -0.34 -9.12
C LEU A 110 -15.37 -0.68 -10.55
N GLN A 111 -15.33 -1.96 -10.95
CA GLN A 111 -15.79 -2.42 -12.25
C GLN A 111 -17.29 -2.24 -12.45
N THR A 112 -18.07 -2.27 -11.36
CA THR A 112 -19.54 -2.07 -11.42
C THR A 112 -19.93 -0.61 -11.61
N ILE A 113 -18.98 0.32 -11.48
CA ILE A 113 -19.23 1.76 -11.47
C ILE A 113 -19.21 2.31 -12.89
N SER A 114 -20.31 2.93 -13.30
CA SER A 114 -20.46 3.56 -14.61
C SER A 114 -19.94 5.00 -14.70
N CYS A 115 -19.78 5.67 -13.55
CA CYS A 115 -19.26 7.03 -13.52
C CYS A 115 -17.71 7.07 -13.53
N GLN A 116 -17.16 8.28 -13.58
CA GLN A 116 -15.71 8.48 -13.46
C GLN A 116 -15.22 8.00 -12.10
N ILE A 117 -14.18 7.15 -12.12
CA ILE A 117 -13.48 6.73 -10.90
C ILE A 117 -12.52 7.85 -10.49
N THR A 118 -12.69 8.33 -9.28
CA THR A 118 -11.86 9.38 -8.67
C THR A 118 -11.24 8.88 -7.37
N PRO A 119 -10.14 9.48 -6.88
CA PRO A 119 -9.57 9.13 -5.57
C PRO A 119 -10.61 9.15 -4.44
N ALA A 120 -11.47 10.17 -4.40
CA ALA A 120 -12.52 10.28 -3.38
C ALA A 120 -13.48 9.08 -3.38
N LEU A 121 -13.89 8.63 -4.58
CA LEU A 121 -14.76 7.46 -4.73
C LEU A 121 -14.04 6.18 -4.29
N ILE A 122 -12.75 6.04 -4.62
CA ILE A 122 -11.94 4.89 -4.21
C ILE A 122 -11.85 4.81 -2.68
N TYR A 123 -11.59 5.93 -2.00
CA TYR A 123 -11.59 5.97 -0.54
C TYR A 123 -12.96 5.68 0.06
N LEU A 124 -14.03 6.23 -0.53
CA LEU A 124 -15.39 5.96 -0.07
C LEU A 124 -15.72 4.47 -0.08
N ILE A 125 -15.36 3.77 -1.15
CA ILE A 125 -15.60 2.32 -1.30
C ILE A 125 -14.65 1.54 -0.40
N GLY A 126 -13.36 1.87 -0.43
CA GLY A 126 -12.31 1.13 0.28
C GLY A 126 -12.42 1.25 1.79
N LEU A 127 -12.81 2.41 2.33
CA LEU A 127 -13.04 2.63 3.75
C LEU A 127 -14.43 2.18 4.20
N GLY A 128 -15.33 1.91 3.26
CA GLY A 128 -16.67 1.43 3.54
C GLY A 128 -16.68 -0.06 3.95
N PRO A 129 -17.85 -0.56 4.38
CA PRO A 129 -18.00 -1.95 4.81
C PRO A 129 -17.88 -2.97 3.66
N THR A 130 -18.02 -2.52 2.41
CA THR A 130 -18.11 -3.39 1.23
C THR A 130 -16.90 -4.30 1.09
N ILE A 131 -15.70 -3.73 1.15
CA ILE A 131 -14.45 -4.51 1.04
C ILE A 131 -14.27 -5.40 2.26
N GLY A 132 -14.52 -4.90 3.47
CA GLY A 132 -14.46 -5.68 4.70
C GLY A 132 -15.38 -6.90 4.69
N ASN A 133 -16.60 -6.77 4.15
CA ASN A 133 -17.55 -7.87 4.01
C ASN A 133 -17.06 -8.98 3.07
N ARG A 134 -16.29 -8.64 2.04
CA ARG A 134 -15.67 -9.63 1.12
C ARG A 134 -14.66 -10.53 1.82
N PHE A 135 -14.06 -10.07 2.91
CA PHE A 135 -13.19 -10.90 3.76
C PHE A 135 -13.98 -11.78 4.76
N GLY A 136 -15.32 -11.85 4.62
CA GLY A 136 -16.18 -12.58 5.55
C GLY A 136 -16.21 -11.97 6.96
N ARG A 137 -15.80 -10.72 7.08
CA ARG A 137 -15.71 -10.00 8.35
C ARG A 137 -16.54 -8.73 8.22
N ASN A 138 -17.66 -8.71 8.90
CA ASN A 138 -18.49 -7.49 9.01
C ASN A 138 -17.79 -6.47 9.93
N MET A 139 -16.57 -6.06 9.53
CA MET A 139 -15.72 -5.15 10.31
C MET A 139 -15.40 -3.90 9.51
N PRO A 140 -15.45 -2.72 10.14
CA PRO A 140 -14.97 -1.49 9.53
C PRO A 140 -13.47 -1.60 9.16
N TRP A 141 -13.06 -0.94 8.08
CA TRP A 141 -11.66 -0.88 7.62
C TRP A 141 -10.68 -0.55 8.76
N ILE A 142 -11.09 0.34 9.68
CA ILE A 142 -10.25 0.76 10.80
C ILE A 142 -9.85 -0.43 11.69
N CYS A 143 -10.77 -1.38 11.91
CA CYS A 143 -10.48 -2.56 12.71
C CYS A 143 -9.47 -3.50 12.00
N GLU A 144 -9.57 -3.63 10.68
CA GLU A 144 -8.58 -4.37 9.90
C GLU A 144 -7.21 -3.67 9.92
N TYR A 145 -7.18 -2.35 9.77
CA TYR A 145 -5.95 -1.57 9.84
C TYR A 145 -5.30 -1.64 11.22
N MET A 146 -6.07 -1.49 12.30
CA MET A 146 -5.58 -1.65 13.68
C MET A 146 -4.99 -3.04 13.91
N LYS A 147 -5.66 -4.07 13.42
CA LYS A 147 -5.19 -5.46 13.53
C LYS A 147 -3.89 -5.69 12.77
N THR A 148 -3.81 -5.20 11.53
CA THR A 148 -2.61 -5.30 10.69
C THR A 148 -1.44 -4.59 11.35
N ASN A 149 -1.65 -3.37 11.84
CA ASN A 149 -0.63 -2.59 12.53
C ASN A 149 -0.16 -3.27 13.82
N SER A 150 -1.09 -3.82 14.62
CA SER A 150 -0.75 -4.56 15.84
C SER A 150 0.08 -5.82 15.55
N LEU A 151 -0.25 -6.53 14.46
CA LEU A 151 0.49 -7.71 14.04
C LEU A 151 1.90 -7.35 13.56
N ALA A 152 2.03 -6.32 12.75
CA ALA A 152 3.32 -5.82 12.27
C ALA A 152 4.19 -5.31 13.44
N LYS A 153 3.61 -4.54 14.38
CA LYS A 153 4.27 -4.10 15.60
C LYS A 153 4.83 -5.29 16.38
N LYS A 154 3.99 -6.31 16.63
CA LYS A 154 4.43 -7.53 17.33
C LYS A 154 5.58 -8.21 16.61
N GLN A 155 5.45 -8.44 15.30
CA GLN A 155 6.50 -9.09 14.51
C GLN A 155 7.82 -8.31 14.58
N MET A 156 7.79 -6.99 14.48
CA MET A 156 8.99 -6.17 14.58
C MET A 156 9.61 -6.23 15.98
N CYS A 157 8.80 -6.14 17.04
CA CYS A 157 9.30 -6.25 18.42
C CYS A 157 9.89 -7.64 18.72
N ASP A 158 9.31 -8.70 18.15
CA ASP A 158 9.81 -10.08 18.32
C ASP A 158 11.25 -10.28 17.78
N TYR A 159 11.75 -9.40 16.90
CA TYR A 159 13.16 -9.41 16.46
C TYR A 159 14.12 -8.81 17.49
N PHE A 160 13.65 -7.99 18.42
CA PHE A 160 14.47 -7.23 19.36
C PHE A 160 14.27 -7.70 20.81
N THR A 161 14.10 -9.00 21.02
CA THR A 161 13.79 -9.62 22.33
C THR A 161 14.97 -9.64 23.32
N HIS A 162 16.21 -9.42 22.85
CA HIS A 162 17.36 -9.39 23.73
C HIS A 162 17.38 -8.10 24.58
N PRO A 163 17.68 -8.15 25.89
CA PRO A 163 17.67 -6.96 26.78
C PRO A 163 18.49 -5.76 26.28
N TYR A 164 19.53 -6.02 25.50
CA TYR A 164 20.34 -4.97 24.87
C TYR A 164 19.55 -4.07 23.90
N TRP A 165 18.43 -4.58 23.37
CA TRP A 165 17.59 -3.89 22.37
C TRP A 165 16.30 -3.29 22.95
N GLU A 166 16.09 -3.30 24.28
CA GLU A 166 14.86 -2.84 24.94
C GLU A 166 14.48 -1.40 24.55
N GLN A 167 15.47 -0.51 24.40
CA GLN A 167 15.22 0.86 23.96
C GLN A 167 14.72 0.92 22.51
N ILE A 168 15.27 0.07 21.64
CA ILE A 168 14.86 -0.01 20.23
C ILE A 168 13.44 -0.57 20.13
N GLU A 169 13.12 -1.62 20.87
CA GLU A 169 11.76 -2.16 20.96
C GLU A 169 10.75 -1.09 21.39
N THR A 170 11.10 -0.31 22.42
CA THR A 170 10.25 0.80 22.90
C THR A 170 10.03 1.85 21.83
N ILE A 171 11.07 2.25 21.09
CA ILE A 171 10.99 3.25 20.02
C ILE A 171 10.11 2.71 18.89
N ILE A 172 10.34 1.48 18.45
CA ILE A 172 9.55 0.82 17.41
C ILE A 172 8.08 0.78 17.84
N GLY A 173 7.80 0.32 19.05
CA GLY A 173 6.45 0.22 19.59
C GLY A 173 5.70 1.55 19.55
N ARG A 174 6.35 2.65 19.99
CA ARG A 174 5.78 4.00 19.91
C ARG A 174 5.55 4.46 18.48
N THR A 175 6.51 4.22 17.59
CA THR A 175 6.39 4.61 16.18
C THR A 175 5.16 3.96 15.53
N PHE A 176 4.92 2.67 15.79
CA PHE A 176 3.72 2.00 15.28
C PHE A 176 2.42 2.62 15.83
N ASP A 177 2.38 2.94 17.12
CA ASP A 177 1.20 3.56 17.75
C ASP A 177 0.97 4.97 17.21
N ASP A 178 2.02 5.76 17.02
CA ASP A 178 1.94 7.12 16.48
C ASP A 178 1.50 7.11 15.02
N VAL A 179 2.06 6.21 14.20
CA VAL A 179 1.64 6.03 12.79
C VAL A 179 0.17 5.62 12.73
N LEU A 180 -0.26 4.67 13.55
CA LEU A 180 -1.66 4.24 13.58
C LEU A 180 -2.59 5.40 13.93
N ALA A 181 -2.27 6.14 15.01
CA ALA A 181 -3.07 7.29 15.44
C ALA A 181 -3.12 8.39 14.38
N TYR A 182 -2.01 8.65 13.71
CA TYR A 182 -1.90 9.66 12.66
C TYR A 182 -2.71 9.27 11.42
N ARG A 183 -2.55 8.02 10.93
CA ARG A 183 -3.27 7.49 9.77
C ARG A 183 -4.78 7.39 10.01
N THR A 184 -5.20 7.04 11.21
CA THR A 184 -6.62 7.00 11.58
C THR A 184 -7.29 8.37 11.44
N LYS A 185 -6.57 9.44 11.75
CA LYS A 185 -7.04 10.83 11.60
C LYS A 185 -6.93 11.34 10.16
N ARG A 186 -6.03 10.77 9.36
CA ARG A 186 -5.71 11.20 7.99
C ARG A 186 -5.62 9.97 7.06
N PRO A 187 -6.74 9.34 6.74
CA PRO A 187 -6.75 8.14 5.89
C PRO A 187 -6.22 8.42 4.47
N THR A 188 -6.27 9.66 3.99
CA THR A 188 -5.81 10.09 2.66
C THR A 188 -4.36 10.58 2.65
N LEU A 189 -3.56 10.26 3.66
CA LEU A 189 -2.22 10.83 3.87
C LEU A 189 -1.33 10.75 2.63
N PHE A 190 -1.24 9.59 1.99
CA PHE A 190 -0.35 9.43 0.83
C PHE A 190 -0.86 10.17 -0.40
N LEU A 191 -2.18 10.30 -0.56
CA LEU A 191 -2.76 11.16 -1.59
C LEU A 191 -2.44 12.63 -1.33
N ASP A 192 -2.53 13.08 -0.07
CA ASP A 192 -2.22 14.45 0.32
C ASP A 192 -0.73 14.77 0.04
N ILE A 193 0.16 13.80 0.31
CA ILE A 193 1.59 13.91 -0.03
C ILE A 193 1.78 13.98 -1.55
N ALA A 194 1.14 13.11 -2.32
CA ALA A 194 1.24 13.14 -3.77
C ALA A 194 0.76 14.47 -4.37
N CYS A 195 -0.38 14.99 -3.90
CA CYS A 195 -0.95 16.27 -4.36
C CYS A 195 -0.12 17.49 -3.94
N GLY A 196 0.70 17.40 -2.92
CA GLY A 196 1.46 18.52 -2.36
C GLY A 196 2.69 18.95 -3.17
N GLY A 197 3.00 18.27 -4.28
CA GLY A 197 4.15 18.57 -5.12
C GLY A 197 5.50 18.19 -4.48
N ARG A 198 6.59 18.87 -4.88
CA ARG A 198 7.96 18.50 -4.45
C ARG A 198 8.09 18.44 -2.93
N LEU A 199 8.68 17.36 -2.39
CA LEU A 199 8.70 17.02 -0.96
C LEU A 199 9.20 18.14 -0.05
N PHE A 200 10.22 18.89 -0.45
CA PHE A 200 10.76 19.99 0.35
C PHE A 200 9.82 21.23 0.46
N ARG A 201 8.77 21.30 -0.38
CA ARG A 201 7.72 22.34 -0.33
C ARG A 201 6.37 21.81 0.10
N ASN A 202 6.28 20.50 0.26
CA ASN A 202 5.04 19.78 0.53
C ASN A 202 4.67 19.86 2.01
N GLU A 203 3.64 20.61 2.35
CA GLU A 203 3.22 20.81 3.75
C GLU A 203 2.67 19.52 4.37
N ALA A 204 2.00 18.64 3.60
CA ALA A 204 1.56 17.35 4.11
C ALA A 204 2.75 16.48 4.51
N PHE A 205 3.80 16.43 3.68
CA PHE A 205 5.03 15.71 3.97
C PHE A 205 5.76 16.29 5.20
N LYS A 206 5.97 17.61 5.25
CA LYS A 206 6.62 18.28 6.39
C LYS A 206 5.88 18.05 7.70
N THR A 207 4.55 18.16 7.68
CA THR A 207 3.71 17.91 8.86
C THR A 207 3.83 16.45 9.30
N THR A 208 3.89 15.51 8.36
CA THR A 208 4.05 14.09 8.66
C THR A 208 5.40 13.82 9.34
N ILE A 209 6.49 14.31 8.74
CA ILE A 209 7.84 14.18 9.33
C ILE A 209 7.93 14.89 10.69
N GLY A 210 7.35 16.08 10.82
CA GLY A 210 7.33 16.81 12.10
C GLY A 210 6.53 16.11 13.20
N THR A 211 5.49 15.34 12.83
CA THR A 211 4.65 14.61 13.79
C THR A 211 5.21 13.24 14.15
N LEU A 212 5.65 12.48 13.15
CA LEU A 212 6.13 11.11 13.34
C LEU A 212 7.63 11.04 13.66
N GLY A 213 8.34 12.13 13.45
CA GLY A 213 9.78 12.19 13.58
C GLY A 213 10.51 11.68 12.33
N CYS A 214 11.78 12.02 12.25
CA CYS A 214 12.70 11.46 11.27
C CYS A 214 13.76 10.67 12.04
N LEU A 215 14.07 9.45 11.59
CA LEU A 215 15.19 8.69 12.14
C LEU A 215 16.49 9.44 11.80
N SER A 216 17.03 10.18 12.78
CA SER A 216 18.37 10.75 12.65
C SER A 216 19.39 9.71 13.13
N VAL A 217 20.28 9.30 12.26
CA VAL A 217 21.42 8.45 12.64
C VAL A 217 22.62 9.36 12.92
N LYS A 218 23.04 9.42 14.19
CA LYS A 218 24.32 10.02 14.56
C LYS A 218 25.42 9.00 14.27
N THR A 219 26.34 9.33 13.38
CA THR A 219 27.57 8.55 13.21
C THR A 219 28.63 9.00 14.21
N SER A 220 29.61 8.14 14.48
CA SER A 220 30.74 8.43 15.37
C SER A 220 31.61 9.63 14.93
N ALA A 221 31.32 10.21 13.77
CA ALA A 221 32.00 11.38 13.23
C ALA A 221 31.18 12.67 13.31
N ASP A 222 30.15 12.75 14.17
CA ASP A 222 29.22 13.89 14.30
C ASP A 222 28.52 14.34 13.00
N LEU A 223 28.54 13.50 11.97
CA LEU A 223 27.77 13.74 10.76
C LEU A 223 26.31 13.33 11.00
N VAL A 224 25.44 14.33 11.01
CA VAL A 224 23.99 14.12 11.03
C VAL A 224 23.55 14.00 9.57
N TYR A 225 23.14 12.81 9.14
CA TYR A 225 22.38 12.64 7.91
C TYR A 225 20.90 12.78 8.26
N ASN A 226 20.29 13.85 7.77
CA ASN A 226 18.84 14.07 7.80
C ASN A 226 18.18 13.43 6.59
#